data_84c2933ab8044ce7c28adf4273745cf6
#
_entry.id   84c2933ab8044ce7c28adf4273745cf6
#
_cell.length_a   1.000
_cell.length_b   1.000
_cell.length_c   1.000
_cell.angle_alpha   90.00
_cell.angle_beta   90.00
_cell.angle_gamma   90.00
#
_symmetry.space_group_name_H-M   'P 1'
#
loop_
_entity.id
_entity.type
_entity.pdbx_description
1 polymer ?
#
loop_
_entity_poly.entity_id
_entity_poly.type
_entity_poly.pdbx_seq_one_letter_code
_entity_poly.pdbx_strand_id
1 'polypeptide(L)'
;ANNSYHAMNRIISFYPLENRPTLLLDLSASLQAIISQRLVRTKAGTRKPAAEVLLNTRHISELIEKGEINEMKEAMEKSMAPGSQTFEQSLFKLFIEGDITQDEAMLNADSATNMLWLINQATAGQITSGQVPVLPGGGDKEGEKKEGLLAGGKGDATFTNFKIDANA
;
A
#
# COMPACT_ATOMS: atom_id res chain seq x y z
N ALA A 1 1.52 -17.32 -4.73
CA ALA A 1 1.52 -15.83 -4.81
C ALA A 1 2.06 -15.28 -3.50
N ASN A 2 2.81 -14.19 -3.55
CA ASN A 2 3.46 -13.62 -2.37
C ASN A 2 2.62 -12.50 -1.73
N ASN A 3 1.67 -11.94 -2.49
CA ASN A 3 0.73 -10.90 -2.07
C ASN A 3 -0.54 -10.93 -2.93
N SER A 4 -1.51 -10.07 -2.64
CA SER A 4 -2.81 -9.99 -3.33
C SER A 4 -2.66 -9.65 -4.81
N TYR A 5 -1.76 -8.72 -5.16
CA TYR A 5 -1.46 -8.37 -6.55
C TYR A 5 -0.96 -9.56 -7.37
N HIS A 6 0.01 -10.31 -6.84
CA HIS A 6 0.51 -11.52 -7.50
C HIS A 6 -0.55 -12.63 -7.58
N ALA A 7 -1.43 -12.72 -6.56
CA ALA A 7 -2.54 -13.67 -6.57
C ALA A 7 -3.52 -13.37 -7.72
N MET A 8 -3.92 -12.11 -7.86
CA MET A 8 -4.84 -11.68 -8.93
C MET A 8 -4.23 -11.91 -10.31
N ASN A 9 -2.99 -11.47 -10.55
CA ASN A 9 -2.32 -11.69 -11.83
C ASN A 9 -2.19 -13.18 -12.18
N ARG A 10 -1.93 -14.02 -11.18
CA ARG A 10 -1.84 -15.46 -11.39
C ARG A 10 -3.20 -16.06 -11.74
N ILE A 11 -4.27 -15.67 -11.08
CA ILE A 11 -5.64 -16.12 -11.43
C ILE A 11 -5.95 -15.73 -12.88
N ILE A 12 -5.71 -14.46 -13.26
CA ILE A 12 -5.96 -13.95 -14.61
C ILE A 12 -5.14 -14.71 -15.64
N SER A 13 -3.89 -15.09 -15.32
CA SER A 13 -3.00 -15.81 -16.23
C SER A 13 -3.47 -17.23 -16.60
N PHE A 14 -4.34 -17.84 -15.80
CA PHE A 14 -4.91 -19.17 -16.11
C PHE A 14 -5.98 -19.13 -17.21
N TYR A 15 -6.47 -17.92 -17.56
CA TYR A 15 -7.54 -17.77 -18.53
C TYR A 15 -7.02 -17.21 -19.85
N PRO A 16 -7.50 -17.73 -21.01
CA PRO A 16 -7.27 -17.14 -22.33
C PRO A 16 -7.71 -15.69 -22.38
N LEU A 17 -7.08 -14.90 -23.25
CA LEU A 17 -7.34 -13.45 -23.35
C LEU A 17 -8.82 -13.12 -23.58
N GLU A 18 -9.50 -13.90 -24.42
CA GLU A 18 -10.91 -13.74 -24.73
C GLU A 18 -11.85 -13.91 -23.53
N ASN A 19 -11.44 -14.69 -22.52
CA ASN A 19 -12.25 -15.00 -21.34
C ASN A 19 -11.98 -14.06 -20.14
N ARG A 20 -10.88 -13.27 -20.20
CA ARG A 20 -10.48 -12.40 -19.10
C ARG A 20 -11.50 -11.31 -18.75
N PRO A 21 -12.19 -10.66 -19.70
CA PRO A 21 -13.20 -9.67 -19.34
C PRO A 21 -14.34 -10.26 -18.49
N THR A 22 -14.83 -11.44 -18.85
CA THR A 22 -15.86 -12.13 -18.08
C THR A 22 -15.34 -12.53 -16.69
N LEU A 23 -14.12 -13.09 -16.61
CA LEU A 23 -13.49 -13.42 -15.34
C LEU A 23 -13.34 -12.20 -14.42
N LEU A 24 -12.90 -11.06 -14.93
CA LEU A 24 -12.72 -9.84 -14.15
C LEU A 24 -14.05 -9.32 -13.62
N LEU A 25 -15.11 -9.36 -14.43
CA LEU A 25 -16.46 -9.01 -14.01
C LEU A 25 -16.93 -9.93 -12.86
N ASP A 26 -16.77 -11.25 -13.02
CA ASP A 26 -17.15 -12.23 -12.00
C ASP A 26 -16.35 -12.04 -10.70
N LEU A 27 -15.03 -11.80 -10.80
CA LEU A 27 -14.18 -11.53 -9.64
C LEU A 27 -14.57 -10.22 -8.94
N SER A 28 -14.84 -9.16 -9.70
CA SER A 28 -15.23 -7.87 -9.12
C SER A 28 -16.50 -7.98 -8.27
N ALA A 29 -17.43 -8.84 -8.68
CA ALA A 29 -18.71 -9.05 -7.99
C ALA A 29 -18.65 -10.08 -6.85
N SER A 30 -17.84 -11.16 -6.99
CA SER A 30 -17.87 -12.30 -6.08
C SER A 30 -16.75 -12.30 -5.03
N LEU A 31 -15.60 -11.68 -5.34
CA LEU A 31 -14.47 -11.61 -4.42
C LEU A 31 -14.89 -10.86 -3.14
N GLN A 32 -14.55 -11.38 -1.96
CA GLN A 32 -14.77 -10.70 -0.69
C GLN A 32 -13.46 -10.14 -0.14
N ALA A 33 -12.43 -10.97 -0.10
CA ALA A 33 -11.11 -10.59 0.39
C ALA A 33 -10.01 -11.49 -0.20
N ILE A 34 -8.78 -10.97 -0.20
CA ILE A 34 -7.57 -11.77 -0.39
C ILE A 34 -6.71 -11.62 0.85
N ILE A 35 -6.36 -12.74 1.48
CA ILE A 35 -5.48 -12.77 2.65
C ILE A 35 -4.19 -13.45 2.24
N SER A 36 -3.09 -12.73 2.31
CA SER A 36 -1.74 -13.22 2.05
C SER A 36 -0.96 -13.25 3.37
N GLN A 37 -0.13 -14.27 3.57
CA GLN A 37 0.59 -14.47 4.82
C GLN A 37 2.06 -14.80 4.57
N ARG A 38 2.93 -14.26 5.42
CA ARG A 38 4.36 -14.62 5.53
C ARG A 38 4.69 -14.97 6.97
N LEU A 39 5.56 -15.96 7.18
CA LEU A 39 6.09 -16.26 8.50
C LEU A 39 7.42 -15.55 8.69
N VAL A 40 7.47 -14.59 9.60
CA VAL A 40 8.65 -13.79 9.94
C VAL A 40 9.31 -14.30 11.22
N ARG A 41 10.63 -14.17 11.34
CA ARG A 41 11.39 -14.59 12.52
C ARG A 41 11.24 -13.57 13.63
N THR A 42 10.90 -14.04 14.81
CA THR A 42 10.88 -13.20 16.02
C THR A 42 12.26 -13.14 16.67
N LYS A 43 12.47 -12.10 17.51
CA LYS A 43 13.66 -11.98 18.36
C LYS A 43 13.83 -13.18 19.31
N ALA A 44 12.73 -13.84 19.67
CA ALA A 44 12.73 -15.03 20.52
C ALA A 44 13.09 -16.33 19.75
N GLY A 45 13.41 -16.26 18.44
CA GLY A 45 13.74 -17.40 17.61
C GLY A 45 12.53 -18.21 17.10
N THR A 46 11.31 -17.80 17.40
CA THR A 46 10.08 -18.37 16.89
C THR A 46 9.65 -17.69 15.58
N ARG A 47 8.47 -18.04 15.06
CA ARG A 47 7.89 -17.39 13.89
C ARG A 47 6.51 -16.84 14.22
N LYS A 48 6.22 -15.65 13.69
CA LYS A 48 4.88 -15.03 13.73
C LYS A 48 4.39 -14.76 12.32
N PRO A 49 3.07 -14.81 12.07
CA PRO A 49 2.53 -14.43 10.78
C PRO A 49 2.50 -12.91 10.62
N ALA A 50 3.01 -12.42 9.51
CA ALA A 50 2.65 -11.11 8.97
C ALA A 50 1.62 -11.33 7.87
N ALA A 51 0.52 -10.57 7.88
CA ALA A 51 -0.58 -10.77 6.95
C ALA A 51 -0.92 -9.47 6.21
N GLU A 52 -1.09 -9.61 4.90
CA GLU A 52 -1.76 -8.63 4.06
C GLU A 52 -3.22 -9.02 3.93
N VAL A 53 -4.13 -8.06 4.08
CA VAL A 53 -5.57 -8.24 3.93
C VAL A 53 -6.09 -7.20 2.95
N LEU A 54 -6.41 -7.64 1.74
CA LEU A 54 -7.12 -6.82 0.75
C LEU A 54 -8.60 -7.13 0.86
N LEU A 55 -9.41 -6.12 1.20
CA LEU A 55 -10.87 -6.21 1.17
C LEU A 55 -11.37 -5.71 -0.18
N ASN A 56 -12.35 -6.40 -0.75
CA ASN A 56 -12.99 -5.97 -1.99
C ASN A 56 -13.96 -4.81 -1.72
N THR A 57 -13.40 -3.63 -1.45
CA THR A 57 -14.16 -2.39 -1.37
C THR A 57 -14.69 -2.00 -2.76
N ARG A 58 -15.64 -1.07 -2.82
CA ARG A 58 -16.17 -0.59 -4.09
C ARG A 58 -15.05 -0.13 -5.05
N HIS A 59 -14.07 0.60 -4.53
CA HIS A 59 -12.94 1.06 -5.36
C HIS A 59 -12.09 -0.10 -5.88
N ILE A 60 -11.79 -1.09 -5.03
CA ILE A 60 -11.05 -2.31 -5.46
C ILE A 60 -11.86 -3.09 -6.50
N SER A 61 -13.17 -3.25 -6.30
CA SER A 61 -14.07 -3.89 -7.28
C SER A 61 -14.03 -3.21 -8.65
N GLU A 62 -14.07 -1.87 -8.68
CA GLU A 62 -13.98 -1.08 -9.91
C GLU A 62 -12.62 -1.25 -10.63
N LEU A 63 -11.51 -1.33 -9.87
CA LEU A 63 -10.18 -1.61 -10.43
C LEU A 63 -10.07 -3.03 -11.02
N ILE A 64 -10.66 -4.02 -10.34
CA ILE A 64 -10.70 -5.40 -10.83
C ILE A 64 -11.49 -5.46 -12.13
N GLU A 65 -12.68 -4.88 -12.18
CA GLU A 65 -13.53 -4.87 -13.37
C GLU A 65 -12.83 -4.25 -14.58
N LYS A 66 -12.07 -3.16 -14.37
CA LYS A 66 -11.29 -2.50 -15.43
C LYS A 66 -9.99 -3.24 -15.79
N GLY A 67 -9.57 -4.22 -14.99
CA GLY A 67 -8.28 -4.88 -15.16
C GLY A 67 -7.07 -4.07 -14.69
N GLU A 68 -7.30 -3.00 -13.93
CA GLU A 68 -6.27 -2.09 -13.39
C GLU A 68 -5.64 -2.69 -12.11
N ILE A 69 -5.17 -3.92 -12.20
CA ILE A 69 -4.67 -4.71 -11.07
C ILE A 69 -3.44 -4.04 -10.41
N ASN A 70 -2.63 -3.33 -11.19
CA ASN A 70 -1.45 -2.62 -10.71
C ASN A 70 -1.79 -1.51 -9.71
N GLU A 71 -2.98 -0.92 -9.81
CA GLU A 71 -3.41 0.18 -8.93
C GLU A 71 -4.01 -0.30 -7.61
N MET A 72 -4.29 -1.62 -7.49
CA MET A 72 -4.89 -2.19 -6.29
C MET A 72 -4.02 -1.98 -5.05
N LYS A 73 -2.68 -2.05 -5.19
CA LYS A 73 -1.76 -1.84 -4.06
C LYS A 73 -1.88 -0.42 -3.53
N GLU A 74 -1.83 0.57 -4.40
CA GLU A 74 -1.97 1.98 -4.03
C GLU A 74 -3.36 2.27 -3.43
N ALA A 75 -4.41 1.70 -4.02
CA ALA A 75 -5.76 1.81 -3.51
C ALA A 75 -5.90 1.21 -2.10
N MET A 76 -5.22 0.08 -1.83
CA MET A 76 -5.19 -0.55 -0.51
C MET A 76 -4.39 0.29 0.51
N GLU A 77 -3.25 0.85 0.12
CA GLU A 77 -2.43 1.73 0.97
C GLU A 77 -3.21 3.00 1.40
N LYS A 78 -4.02 3.53 0.50
CA LYS A 78 -4.88 4.70 0.76
C LYS A 78 -6.23 4.32 1.39
N SER A 79 -6.54 3.04 1.48
CA SER A 79 -7.81 2.57 2.00
C SER A 79 -7.91 2.81 3.50
N MET A 80 -9.02 3.41 3.92
CA MET A 80 -9.39 3.52 5.33
C MET A 80 -10.41 2.44 5.74
N ALA A 81 -10.59 1.40 4.93
CA ALA A 81 -11.52 0.31 5.21
C ALA A 81 -11.05 -0.49 6.44
N PRO A 82 -11.85 -0.57 7.51
CA PRO A 82 -11.48 -1.34 8.70
C PRO A 82 -11.17 -2.79 8.34
N GLY A 83 -10.02 -3.29 8.77
CA GLY A 83 -9.57 -4.65 8.50
C GLY A 83 -8.72 -4.82 7.24
N SER A 84 -8.64 -3.82 6.35
CA SER A 84 -7.67 -3.80 5.27
C SER A 84 -6.29 -3.42 5.81
N GLN A 85 -5.24 -4.15 5.41
CA GLN A 85 -3.86 -3.81 5.80
C GLN A 85 -2.85 -4.34 4.78
N THR A 86 -1.77 -3.60 4.60
CA THR A 86 -0.63 -4.02 3.78
C THR A 86 0.35 -4.89 4.58
N PHE A 87 1.31 -5.54 3.90
CA PHE A 87 2.39 -6.23 4.60
C PHE A 87 3.23 -5.27 5.43
N GLU A 88 3.52 -4.08 4.93
CA GLU A 88 4.28 -3.06 5.64
C GLU A 88 3.62 -2.67 6.95
N GLN A 89 2.30 -2.48 6.95
CA GLN A 89 1.53 -2.17 8.16
C GLN A 89 1.54 -3.32 9.17
N SER A 90 1.41 -4.56 8.70
CA SER A 90 1.49 -5.75 9.55
C SER A 90 2.88 -5.94 10.15
N LEU A 91 3.94 -5.78 9.34
CA LEU A 91 5.33 -5.86 9.77
C LEU A 91 5.69 -4.73 10.75
N PHE A 92 5.21 -3.53 10.47
CA PHE A 92 5.39 -2.37 11.33
C PHE A 92 4.79 -2.61 12.73
N LYS A 93 3.58 -3.18 12.79
CA LYS A 93 2.95 -3.55 14.06
C LYS A 93 3.83 -4.52 14.86
N LEU A 94 4.31 -5.60 14.23
CA LEU A 94 5.21 -6.57 14.88
C LEU A 94 6.54 -5.94 15.33
N PHE A 95 7.05 -4.97 14.57
CA PHE A 95 8.26 -4.23 14.94
C PHE A 95 8.04 -3.34 16.17
N ILE A 96 6.94 -2.56 16.21
CA ILE A 96 6.60 -1.68 17.35
C ILE A 96 6.30 -2.50 18.62
N GLU A 97 5.64 -3.65 18.48
CA GLU A 97 5.40 -4.59 19.57
C GLU A 97 6.72 -5.23 20.09
N GLY A 98 7.83 -5.03 19.37
CA GLY A 98 9.14 -5.55 19.73
C GLY A 98 9.37 -7.01 19.38
N ASP A 99 8.46 -7.63 18.66
CA ASP A 99 8.52 -9.04 18.26
C ASP A 99 9.60 -9.34 17.24
N ILE A 100 9.80 -8.45 16.26
CA ILE A 100 10.77 -8.61 15.17
C ILE A 100 11.81 -7.48 15.19
N THR A 101 12.94 -7.71 14.51
CA THR A 101 13.96 -6.68 14.29
C THR A 101 13.59 -5.79 13.10
N GLN A 102 14.24 -4.63 12.99
CA GLN A 102 14.11 -3.77 11.81
C GLN A 102 14.57 -4.50 10.54
N ASP A 103 15.67 -5.26 10.60
CA ASP A 103 16.19 -6.01 9.46
C ASP A 103 15.19 -7.06 8.97
N GLU A 104 14.53 -7.77 9.89
CA GLU A 104 13.50 -8.75 9.55
C GLU A 104 12.28 -8.08 8.93
N ALA A 105 11.87 -6.91 9.44
CA ALA A 105 10.78 -6.13 8.86
C ALA A 105 11.12 -5.67 7.43
N MET A 106 12.33 -5.12 7.21
CA MET A 106 12.80 -4.67 5.91
C MET A 106 12.93 -5.82 4.91
N LEU A 107 13.44 -6.99 5.35
CA LEU A 107 13.63 -8.17 4.50
C LEU A 107 12.30 -8.74 3.98
N ASN A 108 11.23 -8.61 4.75
CA ASN A 108 9.92 -9.16 4.44
C ASN A 108 8.92 -8.13 3.88
N ALA A 109 9.29 -6.87 3.78
CA ALA A 109 8.46 -5.83 3.18
C ALA A 109 8.41 -5.97 1.65
N ASP A 110 7.27 -5.65 1.04
CA ASP A 110 7.14 -5.54 -0.43
C ASP A 110 7.75 -4.24 -0.94
N SER A 111 7.69 -3.18 -0.12
CA SER A 111 8.33 -1.89 -0.36
C SER A 111 9.23 -1.52 0.81
N ALA A 112 10.55 -1.64 0.62
CA ALA A 112 11.53 -1.23 1.62
C ALA A 112 11.44 0.27 1.94
N THR A 113 11.13 1.11 0.94
CA THR A 113 10.95 2.55 1.11
C THR A 113 9.78 2.87 2.02
N ASN A 114 8.62 2.24 1.80
CA ASN A 114 7.43 2.41 2.63
C ASN A 114 7.68 1.91 4.06
N MET A 115 8.37 0.77 4.21
CA MET A 115 8.71 0.24 5.53
C MET A 115 9.65 1.17 6.30
N LEU A 116 10.69 1.69 5.64
CA LEU A 116 11.63 2.64 6.24
C LEU A 116 10.92 3.93 6.66
N TRP A 117 10.00 4.42 5.84
CA TRP A 117 9.18 5.59 6.17
C TRP A 117 8.37 5.36 7.45
N LEU A 118 7.68 4.22 7.58
CA LEU A 118 6.92 3.85 8.77
C LEU A 118 7.81 3.82 10.03
N ILE A 119 9.00 3.20 9.94
CA ILE A 119 9.95 3.11 11.04
C ILE A 119 10.44 4.50 11.46
N ASN A 120 10.78 5.37 10.50
CA ASN A 120 11.23 6.73 10.77
C ASN A 120 10.15 7.57 11.45
N GLN A 121 8.89 7.45 11.03
CA GLN A 121 7.75 8.13 11.67
C GLN A 121 7.57 7.70 13.13
N ALA A 122 7.73 6.43 13.42
CA ALA A 122 7.67 5.91 14.80
C ALA A 122 8.81 6.46 15.66
N THR A 123 10.03 6.47 15.11
CA THR A 123 11.23 6.96 15.83
C THR A 123 11.14 8.47 16.08
N ALA A 124 10.51 9.24 15.18
CA ALA A 124 10.27 10.67 15.37
C ALA A 124 9.15 10.99 16.38
N GLY A 125 8.54 9.98 17.00
CA GLY A 125 7.46 10.18 17.99
C GLY A 125 6.12 10.62 17.38
N GLN A 126 5.94 10.53 16.07
CA GLN A 126 4.72 10.94 15.37
C GLN A 126 3.65 9.85 15.36
N ILE A 127 4.01 8.61 15.74
CA ILE A 127 3.11 7.47 15.78
C ILE A 127 3.18 6.83 17.16
N THR A 128 2.05 6.79 17.85
CA THR A 128 1.90 6.03 19.10
C THR A 128 1.32 4.65 18.80
N SER A 129 1.66 3.66 19.63
CA SER A 129 1.15 2.29 19.53
C SER A 129 -0.39 2.28 19.49
N GLY A 130 -0.95 1.81 18.38
CA GLY A 130 -2.40 1.74 18.15
C GLY A 130 -2.91 2.46 16.90
N GLN A 131 -2.13 3.37 16.31
CA GLN A 131 -2.45 3.98 15.01
C GLN A 131 -1.65 3.30 13.90
N VAL A 132 -2.33 2.75 12.92
CA VAL A 132 -1.70 2.28 11.68
C VAL A 132 -1.63 3.47 10.74
N PRO A 133 -0.42 3.98 10.41
CA PRO A 133 -0.31 5.14 9.54
C PRO A 133 -0.75 4.80 8.12
N VAL A 134 -1.44 5.74 7.48
CA VAL A 134 -1.70 5.68 6.04
C VAL A 134 -0.40 6.05 5.33
N LEU A 135 0.07 5.18 4.46
CA LEU A 135 1.29 5.40 3.67
C LEU A 135 1.07 6.55 2.67
N PRO A 136 2.04 7.46 2.51
CA PRO A 136 2.01 8.40 1.39
C PRO A 136 2.11 7.59 0.10
N GLY A 137 1.18 7.79 -0.84
CA GLY A 137 1.13 7.07 -2.10
C GLY A 137 2.48 7.08 -2.81
N GLY A 138 3.15 5.93 -2.82
CA GLY A 138 4.45 5.74 -3.46
C GLY A 138 4.25 5.48 -4.94
N GLY A 139 4.35 6.51 -5.76
CA GLY A 139 4.60 6.34 -7.17
C GLY A 139 6.08 6.01 -7.37
N ASP A 140 6.41 4.74 -7.59
CA ASP A 140 7.71 4.34 -8.13
C ASP A 140 7.81 4.84 -9.57
N LYS A 141 8.25 6.10 -9.74
CA LYS A 141 8.79 6.57 -11.00
C LYS A 141 10.27 6.24 -11.00
N GLU A 142 10.64 5.06 -11.45
CA GLU A 142 11.96 4.80 -11.97
C GLU A 142 12.19 5.64 -13.23
N GLY A 143 13.25 6.47 -13.17
CA GLY A 143 14.05 6.85 -14.31
C GLY A 143 13.57 8.04 -15.15
N GLU A 144 13.99 9.24 -14.77
CA GLU A 144 14.59 10.17 -15.75
C GLU A 144 15.60 11.08 -15.07
N LYS A 145 16.88 10.79 -15.32
CA LYS A 145 17.97 11.76 -15.18
C LYS A 145 17.71 12.91 -16.15
N LYS A 146 17.55 14.11 -15.65
CA LYS A 146 17.92 15.32 -16.39
C LYS A 146 18.81 16.18 -15.51
N GLU A 147 20.09 16.22 -15.90
CA GLU A 147 21.01 17.31 -15.60
C GLU A 147 20.46 18.61 -16.17
N GLY A 148 20.71 19.71 -15.48
CA GLY A 148 20.61 21.02 -16.08
C GLY A 148 20.28 22.17 -15.14
N LEU A 149 21.27 22.71 -14.52
CA LEU A 149 21.66 24.12 -14.50
C LEU A 149 20.73 25.17 -13.87
N LEU A 150 21.24 25.71 -12.74
CA LEU A 150 21.29 27.10 -12.26
C LEU A 150 20.24 28.12 -12.74
N ALA A 151 19.55 28.74 -11.81
CA ALA A 151 19.62 30.18 -11.48
C ALA A 151 18.38 30.69 -10.75
N GLY A 152 18.59 31.27 -9.61
CA GLY A 152 18.06 32.46 -8.96
C GLY A 152 16.64 32.92 -9.27
N GLY A 153 15.91 33.19 -8.17
CA GLY A 153 14.69 34.00 -8.23
C GLY A 153 13.90 33.95 -6.92
N LYS A 154 14.09 34.97 -6.08
CA LYS A 154 13.21 35.30 -4.96
C LYS A 154 11.79 35.58 -5.47
N GLY A 155 10.79 35.13 -4.74
CA GLY A 155 9.40 35.54 -4.96
C GLY A 155 8.47 34.96 -3.92
N ASP A 156 8.13 35.78 -2.94
CA ASP A 156 7.02 35.59 -2.01
C ASP A 156 5.71 35.35 -2.77
N ALA A 157 4.98 34.33 -2.41
CA ALA A 157 3.56 34.25 -2.73
C ALA A 157 2.79 33.60 -1.58
N THR A 158 2.30 34.43 -0.71
CA THR A 158 1.23 34.21 0.24
C THR A 158 -0.04 33.83 -0.50
N PHE A 159 -0.53 32.61 -0.30
CA PHE A 159 -1.90 32.23 -0.66
C PHE A 159 -2.83 32.48 0.52
N THR A 160 -3.46 33.65 0.50
CA THR A 160 -4.60 33.97 1.35
C THR A 160 -5.88 33.99 0.51
N ASN A 161 -6.92 33.38 1.08
CA ASN A 161 -8.36 33.59 0.78
C ASN A 161 -8.95 32.86 -0.44
N PHE A 162 -9.52 31.70 -0.18
CA PHE A 162 -10.66 31.22 -0.95
C PHE A 162 -11.94 31.49 -0.10
N LYS A 163 -12.72 32.49 -0.48
CA LYS A 163 -14.09 32.70 0.01
C LYS A 163 -15.05 31.93 -0.85
N ILE A 164 -15.85 31.08 -0.22
CA ILE A 164 -17.02 30.45 -0.84
C ILE A 164 -18.20 31.39 -0.59
N ASP A 165 -18.72 32.01 -1.65
CA ASP A 165 -20.01 32.71 -1.61
C ASP A 165 -21.14 31.67 -1.68
N ALA A 166 -21.90 31.59 -0.59
CA ALA A 166 -23.16 30.89 -0.52
C ALA A 166 -24.28 31.88 -0.89
N ASN A 167 -24.74 31.88 -2.16
CA ASN A 167 -26.07 32.30 -2.59
C ASN A 167 -26.16 32.29 -4.12
N ALA A 168 -26.77 31.25 -4.65
CA ALA A 168 -27.69 31.26 -5.77
C ALA A 168 -28.29 29.85 -5.96
#